data_f10c79c2847d6492f646eedc450b3301
#
_entry.id   f10c79c2847d6492f646eedc450b3301
#
_cell.length_a   1.000
_cell.length_b   1.000
_cell.length_c   1.000
_cell.angle_alpha   90.00
_cell.angle_beta   90.00
_cell.angle_gamma   90.00
#
_symmetry.space_group_name_H-M   'P 1'
#
loop_
_entity.id
_entity.type
_entity.pdbx_description
1 polymer ?
#
loop_
_entity_poly.entity_id
_entity_poly.type
_entity_poly.pdbx_seq_one_letter_code
_entity_poly.pdbx_strand_id
1 'polypeptide(L)'
;MIGQVILNGFVTGMIIALPAIALTLTYGILKFPNFAIGAMLTAGAYLGYIGNSWLQLPLLAAAIFAAVGLAIINVGVDRLVFQPLRERTAITLLVASMGVSFVLENVARFVFGNSARSFEVAIARPHRVFDLRINAEQIYTAATALGAMLAVYIILRHTPLGRAMRAVSDNPALAAVRGIDRERVVRWLWVIAGVLTAAGGVLAGLDRAIDPLLGWNYVVTVFAAAILGGLGNPFGAVLGALTLGVVEETSTLVIPPNYRQVVSFCAIAFFLLLRPQGLLGSVRVKK
;
A
#
# COMPACT_ATOMS: atom_id res chain seq x y z
N MET A 1 26.91 12.19 -1.26
CA MET A 1 26.05 11.54 -2.28
C MET A 1 25.35 10.27 -1.75
N ILE A 2 26.06 9.30 -1.20
CA ILE A 2 25.47 8.04 -0.70
C ILE A 2 24.40 8.28 0.38
N GLY A 3 24.66 9.17 1.34
CA GLY A 3 23.67 9.49 2.39
C GLY A 3 22.33 10.03 1.83
N GLN A 4 22.37 10.85 0.77
CA GLN A 4 21.16 11.35 0.12
C GLN A 4 20.37 10.24 -0.55
N VAL A 5 21.05 9.30 -1.20
CA VAL A 5 20.41 8.14 -1.87
C VAL A 5 19.74 7.23 -0.83
N ILE A 6 20.40 6.96 0.30
CA ILE A 6 19.82 6.18 1.39
C ILE A 6 18.60 6.90 1.97
N LEU A 7 18.66 8.20 2.20
CA LEU A 7 17.52 8.98 2.70
C LEU A 7 16.34 8.92 1.73
N ASN A 8 16.58 9.13 0.44
CA ASN A 8 15.54 9.00 -0.59
C ASN A 8 14.95 7.58 -0.61
N GLY A 9 15.81 6.55 -0.49
CA GLY A 9 15.38 5.16 -0.42
C GLY A 9 14.49 4.88 0.79
N PHE A 10 14.77 5.45 1.95
CA PHE A 10 13.88 5.35 3.12
C PHE A 10 12.53 6.02 2.86
N VAL A 11 12.51 7.21 2.24
CA VAL A 11 11.26 7.92 1.91
C VAL A 11 10.43 7.09 0.92
N THR A 12 11.04 6.60 -0.16
CA THR A 12 10.38 5.71 -1.13
C THR A 12 9.86 4.44 -0.44
N GLY A 13 10.66 3.82 0.44
CA GLY A 13 10.26 2.67 1.24
C GLY A 13 9.06 2.96 2.16
N MET A 14 8.96 4.14 2.74
CA MET A 14 7.82 4.55 3.56
C MET A 14 6.54 4.69 2.73
N ILE A 15 6.62 5.22 1.50
CA ILE A 15 5.48 5.31 0.56
C ILE A 15 4.98 3.90 0.23
N ILE A 16 5.89 2.99 -0.11
CA ILE A 16 5.58 1.59 -0.47
C ILE A 16 5.02 0.80 0.73
N ALA A 17 5.45 1.12 1.94
CA ALA A 17 5.05 0.38 3.14
C ALA A 17 3.53 0.46 3.40
N LEU A 18 2.88 1.58 3.11
CA LEU A 18 1.46 1.76 3.37
C LEU A 18 0.57 0.80 2.54
N PRO A 19 0.67 0.76 1.20
CA PRO A 19 -0.06 -0.23 0.41
C PRO A 19 0.44 -1.66 0.66
N ALA A 20 1.71 -1.89 1.03
CA ALA A 20 2.21 -3.22 1.38
C ALA A 20 1.58 -3.75 2.69
N ILE A 21 1.37 -2.90 3.69
CA ILE A 21 0.60 -3.26 4.89
C ILE A 21 -0.83 -3.60 4.51
N ALA A 22 -1.49 -2.78 3.68
CA ALA A 22 -2.86 -3.02 3.22
C ALA A 22 -2.98 -4.37 2.48
N LEU A 23 -2.04 -4.65 1.56
CA LEU A 23 -1.96 -5.93 0.84
C LEU A 23 -1.77 -7.11 1.81
N THR A 24 -0.87 -6.98 2.75
CA THR A 24 -0.54 -8.04 3.72
C THR A 24 -1.70 -8.32 4.67
N LEU A 25 -2.44 -7.30 5.10
CA LEU A 25 -3.64 -7.44 5.91
C LEU A 25 -4.76 -8.14 5.14
N THR A 26 -5.00 -7.73 3.88
CA THR A 26 -6.02 -8.37 3.02
C THR A 26 -5.66 -9.82 2.74
N TYR A 27 -4.40 -10.12 2.42
CA TYR A 27 -3.93 -11.49 2.24
C TYR A 27 -4.03 -12.33 3.53
N GLY A 28 -3.71 -11.75 4.67
CA GLY A 28 -3.78 -12.44 5.97
C GLY A 28 -5.18 -12.98 6.28
N ILE A 29 -6.23 -12.22 5.97
CA ILE A 29 -7.62 -12.55 6.29
C ILE A 29 -8.34 -13.25 5.14
N LEU A 30 -8.17 -12.76 3.90
CA LEU A 30 -8.92 -13.25 2.74
C LEU A 30 -8.19 -14.35 1.96
N LYS A 31 -6.89 -14.55 2.23
CA LYS A 31 -6.03 -15.61 1.66
C LYS A 31 -5.92 -15.59 0.13
N PHE A 32 -6.06 -14.42 -0.51
CA PHE A 32 -5.76 -14.23 -1.92
C PHE A 32 -4.89 -12.99 -2.16
N PRO A 33 -4.03 -12.98 -3.18
CA PRO A 33 -3.25 -11.81 -3.56
C PRO A 33 -4.14 -10.81 -4.31
N ASN A 34 -4.31 -9.61 -3.74
CA ASN A 34 -5.16 -8.56 -4.31
C ASN A 34 -4.37 -7.68 -5.29
N PHE A 35 -4.50 -7.94 -6.59
CA PHE A 35 -3.84 -7.13 -7.62
C PHE A 35 -4.48 -5.75 -7.83
N ALA A 36 -5.71 -5.53 -7.34
CA ALA A 36 -6.32 -4.21 -7.41
C ALA A 36 -5.63 -3.16 -6.52
N ILE A 37 -4.69 -3.56 -5.66
CA ILE A 37 -4.00 -2.65 -4.74
C ILE A 37 -3.30 -1.49 -5.47
N GLY A 38 -2.72 -1.73 -6.65
CA GLY A 38 -2.11 -0.70 -7.48
C GLY A 38 -3.14 0.31 -7.98
N ALA A 39 -4.22 -0.15 -8.60
CA ALA A 39 -5.28 0.73 -9.09
C ALA A 39 -6.00 1.47 -7.95
N MET A 40 -6.14 0.85 -6.78
CA MET A 40 -6.63 1.51 -5.55
C MET A 40 -5.67 2.62 -5.10
N LEU A 41 -4.35 2.42 -5.21
CA LEU A 41 -3.36 3.46 -4.93
C LEU A 41 -3.52 4.64 -5.89
N THR A 42 -3.66 4.37 -7.20
CA THR A 42 -3.96 5.41 -8.20
C THR A 42 -5.26 6.14 -7.88
N ALA A 43 -6.33 5.43 -7.56
CA ALA A 43 -7.61 6.03 -7.16
C ALA A 43 -7.46 6.93 -5.92
N GLY A 44 -6.66 6.51 -4.94
CA GLY A 44 -6.32 7.32 -3.76
C GLY A 44 -5.59 8.62 -4.13
N ALA A 45 -4.61 8.55 -5.05
CA ALA A 45 -3.91 9.73 -5.56
C ALA A 45 -4.86 10.70 -6.27
N TYR A 46 -5.75 10.20 -7.15
CA TYR A 46 -6.74 11.02 -7.84
C TYR A 46 -7.80 11.62 -6.90
N LEU A 47 -8.25 10.88 -5.89
CA LEU A 47 -9.14 11.44 -4.86
C LEU A 47 -8.44 12.57 -4.08
N GLY A 48 -7.16 12.40 -3.75
CA GLY A 48 -6.34 13.46 -3.18
C GLY A 48 -6.24 14.67 -4.09
N TYR A 49 -6.03 14.45 -5.40
CA TYR A 49 -5.99 15.50 -6.41
C TYR A 49 -7.33 16.26 -6.51
N ILE A 50 -8.46 15.55 -6.52
CA ILE A 50 -9.80 16.20 -6.47
C ILE A 50 -9.91 17.08 -5.24
N GLY A 51 -9.54 16.58 -4.06
CA GLY A 51 -9.57 17.34 -2.82
C GLY A 51 -8.70 18.59 -2.88
N ASN A 52 -7.48 18.47 -3.39
CA ASN A 52 -6.51 19.57 -3.41
C ASN A 52 -6.80 20.59 -4.54
N SER A 53 -6.94 20.13 -5.79
CA SER A 53 -7.05 21.04 -6.95
C SER A 53 -8.49 21.48 -7.27
N TRP A 54 -9.50 20.61 -7.10
CA TRP A 54 -10.89 20.97 -7.42
C TRP A 54 -11.61 21.59 -6.23
N LEU A 55 -11.43 21.01 -5.02
CA LEU A 55 -12.06 21.51 -3.81
C LEU A 55 -11.20 22.53 -3.06
N GLN A 56 -10.00 22.84 -3.56
CA GLN A 56 -9.04 23.81 -2.99
C GLN A 56 -8.76 23.54 -1.50
N LEU A 57 -8.79 22.27 -1.09
CA LEU A 57 -8.51 21.88 0.28
C LEU A 57 -6.99 21.87 0.54
N PRO A 58 -6.56 22.24 1.75
CA PRO A 58 -5.17 22.04 2.14
C PRO A 58 -4.81 20.55 2.08
N LEU A 59 -3.55 20.24 1.79
CA LEU A 59 -3.07 18.88 1.51
C LEU A 59 -3.52 17.85 2.54
N LEU A 60 -3.49 18.17 3.84
CA LEU A 60 -3.95 17.28 4.90
C LEU A 60 -5.44 16.95 4.79
N ALA A 61 -6.28 17.95 4.53
CA ALA A 61 -7.72 17.74 4.34
C ALA A 61 -8.00 16.94 3.06
N ALA A 62 -7.25 17.18 1.99
CA ALA A 62 -7.32 16.41 0.75
C ALA A 62 -6.91 14.94 0.98
N ALA A 63 -5.90 14.68 1.80
CA ALA A 63 -5.51 13.32 2.18
C ALA A 63 -6.59 12.61 3.00
N ILE A 64 -7.25 13.30 3.92
CA ILE A 64 -8.39 12.75 4.69
C ILE A 64 -9.56 12.47 3.75
N PHE A 65 -9.87 13.39 2.83
CA PHE A 65 -10.89 13.19 1.81
C PHE A 65 -10.61 11.94 0.95
N ALA A 66 -9.36 11.79 0.50
CA ALA A 66 -8.92 10.61 -0.24
C ALA A 66 -9.07 9.32 0.59
N ALA A 67 -8.69 9.35 1.86
CA ALA A 67 -8.78 8.20 2.76
C ALA A 67 -10.24 7.75 2.96
N VAL A 68 -11.16 8.69 3.20
CA VAL A 68 -12.59 8.39 3.35
C VAL A 68 -13.18 7.91 2.03
N GLY A 69 -12.90 8.60 0.92
CA GLY A 69 -13.39 8.24 -0.41
C GLY A 69 -12.94 6.84 -0.83
N LEU A 70 -11.65 6.53 -0.67
CA LEU A 70 -11.14 5.21 -1.03
C LEU A 70 -11.63 4.11 -0.08
N ALA A 71 -11.82 4.40 1.20
CA ALA A 71 -12.44 3.44 2.13
C ALA A 71 -13.87 3.07 1.68
N ILE A 72 -14.65 4.05 1.23
CA ILE A 72 -16.01 3.81 0.69
C ILE A 72 -15.94 2.98 -0.60
N ILE A 73 -15.05 3.34 -1.53
CA ILE A 73 -14.84 2.59 -2.78
C ILE A 73 -14.45 1.14 -2.49
N ASN A 74 -13.50 0.91 -1.57
CA ASN A 74 -13.04 -0.42 -1.21
C ASN A 74 -14.15 -1.29 -0.60
N VAL A 75 -14.97 -0.72 0.29
CA VAL A 75 -16.14 -1.42 0.85
C VAL A 75 -17.17 -1.70 -0.25
N GLY A 76 -17.37 -0.79 -1.20
CA GLY A 76 -18.22 -0.98 -2.36
C GLY A 76 -17.72 -2.13 -3.25
N VAL A 77 -16.45 -2.12 -3.60
CA VAL A 77 -15.80 -3.19 -4.39
C VAL A 77 -15.88 -4.53 -3.67
N ASP A 78 -15.66 -4.56 -2.35
CA ASP A 78 -15.83 -5.80 -1.58
C ASP A 78 -17.24 -6.34 -1.72
N ARG A 79 -18.27 -5.53 -1.49
CA ARG A 79 -19.68 -5.96 -1.54
C ARG A 79 -20.11 -6.41 -2.92
N LEU A 80 -19.67 -5.71 -3.97
CA LEU A 80 -20.12 -5.98 -5.35
C LEU A 80 -19.34 -7.13 -6.01
N VAL A 81 -18.04 -7.27 -5.69
CA VAL A 81 -17.13 -8.17 -6.40
C VAL A 81 -16.61 -9.28 -5.49
N PHE A 82 -15.96 -8.95 -4.38
CA PHE A 82 -15.23 -9.95 -3.59
C PHE A 82 -16.16 -10.75 -2.67
N GLN A 83 -17.16 -10.15 -2.06
CA GLN A 83 -18.08 -10.82 -1.14
C GLN A 83 -18.84 -11.97 -1.82
N PRO A 84 -19.44 -11.80 -3.03
CA PRO A 84 -20.11 -12.89 -3.74
C PRO A 84 -19.18 -14.02 -4.18
N LEU A 85 -17.90 -13.72 -4.38
CA LEU A 85 -16.89 -14.67 -4.84
C LEU A 85 -16.05 -15.28 -3.70
N ARG A 86 -16.31 -14.89 -2.46
CA ARG A 86 -15.45 -15.21 -1.29
C ARG A 86 -15.35 -16.69 -0.97
N GLU A 87 -16.38 -17.47 -1.32
CA GLU A 87 -16.39 -18.92 -1.14
C GLU A 87 -15.81 -19.70 -2.34
N ARG A 88 -15.43 -18.98 -3.40
CA ARG A 88 -14.79 -19.55 -4.57
C ARG A 88 -13.29 -19.72 -4.32
N THR A 89 -12.58 -20.22 -5.33
CA THR A 89 -11.14 -20.45 -5.23
C THR A 89 -10.35 -19.13 -5.12
N ALA A 90 -9.16 -19.18 -4.52
CA ALA A 90 -8.27 -18.02 -4.45
C ALA A 90 -7.90 -17.47 -5.85
N ILE A 91 -7.85 -18.34 -6.86
CA ILE A 91 -7.60 -17.95 -8.26
C ILE A 91 -8.77 -17.10 -8.80
N THR A 92 -10.01 -17.45 -8.49
CA THR A 92 -11.18 -16.65 -8.89
C THR A 92 -11.10 -15.23 -8.32
N LEU A 93 -10.77 -15.09 -7.04
CA LEU A 93 -10.62 -13.79 -6.39
C LEU A 93 -9.43 -13.00 -6.96
N LEU A 94 -8.33 -13.68 -7.31
CA LEU A 94 -7.18 -13.07 -7.98
C LEU A 94 -7.58 -12.48 -9.33
N VAL A 95 -8.25 -13.26 -10.19
CA VAL A 95 -8.72 -12.80 -11.51
C VAL A 95 -9.73 -11.66 -11.35
N ALA A 96 -10.66 -11.77 -10.38
CA ALA A 96 -11.60 -10.70 -10.08
C ALA A 96 -10.87 -9.41 -9.65
N SER A 97 -9.80 -9.51 -8.86
CA SER A 97 -9.00 -8.33 -8.46
C SER A 97 -8.29 -7.67 -9.64
N MET A 98 -7.83 -8.44 -10.63
CA MET A 98 -7.31 -7.88 -11.88
C MET A 98 -8.41 -7.15 -12.66
N GLY A 99 -9.62 -7.73 -12.76
CA GLY A 99 -10.77 -7.06 -13.36
C GLY A 99 -11.09 -5.73 -12.69
N VAL A 100 -11.11 -5.70 -11.36
CA VAL A 100 -11.29 -4.46 -10.57
C VAL A 100 -10.18 -3.45 -10.87
N SER A 101 -8.93 -3.90 -10.99
CA SER A 101 -7.79 -3.04 -11.34
C SER A 101 -8.02 -2.35 -12.68
N PHE A 102 -8.39 -3.11 -13.72
CA PHE A 102 -8.67 -2.54 -15.04
C PHE A 102 -9.86 -1.57 -15.04
N VAL A 103 -10.92 -1.87 -14.28
CA VAL A 103 -12.08 -0.96 -14.17
C VAL A 103 -11.65 0.36 -13.53
N LEU A 104 -10.97 0.32 -12.38
CA LEU A 104 -10.54 1.54 -11.68
C LEU A 104 -9.57 2.37 -12.53
N GLU A 105 -8.61 1.73 -13.21
CA GLU A 105 -7.65 2.40 -14.09
C GLU A 105 -8.37 3.09 -15.26
N ASN A 106 -9.30 2.39 -15.93
CA ASN A 106 -10.02 2.97 -17.08
C ASN A 106 -11.02 4.05 -16.66
N VAL A 107 -11.63 3.94 -15.47
CA VAL A 107 -12.43 5.02 -14.88
C VAL A 107 -11.55 6.26 -14.65
N ALA A 108 -10.35 6.09 -14.09
CA ALA A 108 -9.42 7.19 -13.91
C ALA A 108 -9.03 7.84 -15.26
N ARG A 109 -8.73 7.04 -16.28
CA ARG A 109 -8.45 7.54 -17.66
C ARG A 109 -9.63 8.26 -18.27
N PHE A 110 -10.84 7.75 -18.09
CA PHE A 110 -12.05 8.37 -18.63
C PHE A 110 -12.32 9.73 -18.00
N VAL A 111 -12.15 9.86 -16.67
CA VAL A 111 -12.46 11.09 -15.92
C VAL A 111 -11.35 12.14 -16.07
N PHE A 112 -10.07 11.74 -15.98
CA PHE A 112 -8.92 12.65 -15.88
C PHE A 112 -8.09 12.72 -17.16
N GLY A 113 -8.32 11.82 -18.11
CA GLY A 113 -7.49 11.66 -19.31
C GLY A 113 -6.17 10.95 -19.01
N ASN A 114 -5.25 11.01 -19.98
CA ASN A 114 -3.92 10.37 -19.86
C ASN A 114 -2.81 11.36 -19.48
N SER A 115 -3.13 12.65 -19.31
CA SER A 115 -2.13 13.65 -18.95
C SER A 115 -1.74 13.53 -17.49
N ALA A 116 -0.45 13.65 -17.21
CA ALA A 116 0.06 13.69 -15.84
C ALA A 116 -0.49 14.92 -15.09
N ARG A 117 -0.85 14.73 -13.83
CA ARG A 117 -1.34 15.75 -12.90
C ARG A 117 -0.38 15.87 -11.74
N SER A 118 -0.40 17.00 -11.05
CA SER A 118 0.37 17.23 -9.84
C SER A 118 -0.48 17.95 -8.80
N PHE A 119 -0.14 17.77 -7.53
CA PHE A 119 -0.77 18.54 -6.46
C PHE A 119 -0.34 20.01 -6.53
N GLU A 120 -1.24 20.91 -6.18
CA GLU A 120 -0.96 22.32 -6.02
C GLU A 120 -0.38 22.57 -4.61
N VAL A 121 0.91 22.29 -4.47
CA VAL A 121 1.64 22.48 -3.22
C VAL A 121 2.68 23.60 -3.40
N ALA A 122 2.75 24.52 -2.44
CA ALA A 122 3.76 25.56 -2.46
C ALA A 122 5.17 24.93 -2.41
N ILE A 123 6.01 25.30 -3.38
CA ILE A 123 7.38 24.82 -3.46
C ILE A 123 8.16 25.39 -2.28
N ALA A 124 8.37 24.60 -1.25
CA ALA A 124 9.20 24.96 -0.12
C ALA A 124 10.68 24.79 -0.45
N ARG A 125 11.52 25.72 0.04
CA ARG A 125 12.98 25.59 -0.11
C ARG A 125 13.45 24.37 0.68
N PRO A 126 14.32 23.50 0.09
CA PRO A 126 14.85 22.36 0.81
C PRO A 126 15.70 22.81 2.01
N HIS A 127 15.46 22.18 3.15
CA HIS A 127 16.30 22.36 4.34
C HIS A 127 17.59 21.56 4.17
N ARG A 128 18.74 22.21 4.45
CA ARG A 128 20.04 21.54 4.45
C ARG A 128 20.41 21.17 5.89
N VAL A 129 20.54 19.87 6.15
CA VAL A 129 20.94 19.33 7.44
C VAL A 129 22.09 18.35 7.19
N PHE A 130 23.29 18.60 7.72
CA PHE A 130 24.48 17.74 7.55
C PHE A 130 24.75 17.34 6.09
N ASP A 131 24.80 18.31 5.14
CA ASP A 131 24.94 18.06 3.69
C ASP A 131 23.81 17.28 3.00
N LEU A 132 22.77 16.91 3.73
CA LEU A 132 21.56 16.31 3.17
C LEU A 132 20.54 17.40 2.81
N ARG A 133 19.90 17.25 1.65
CA ARG A 133 18.79 18.10 1.22
C ARG A 133 17.50 17.38 1.54
N ILE A 134 16.75 17.91 2.50
CA ILE A 134 15.47 17.36 2.91
C ILE A 134 14.36 18.31 2.43
N ASN A 135 13.52 17.83 1.55
CA ASN A 135 12.35 18.57 1.09
C ASN A 135 11.22 18.48 2.13
N ALA A 136 10.39 19.52 2.21
CA ALA A 136 9.23 19.51 3.10
C ALA A 136 8.29 18.32 2.81
N GLU A 137 8.16 17.94 1.54
CA GLU A 137 7.37 16.77 1.10
C GLU A 137 7.89 15.47 1.71
N GLN A 138 9.20 15.28 1.84
CA GLN A 138 9.80 14.11 2.49
C GLN A 138 9.50 14.06 3.99
N ILE A 139 9.44 15.21 4.65
CA ILE A 139 9.07 15.31 6.07
C ILE A 139 7.59 14.94 6.24
N TYR A 140 6.70 15.47 5.39
CA TYR A 140 5.29 15.11 5.40
C TYR A 140 5.08 13.62 5.10
N THR A 141 5.82 13.06 4.15
CA THR A 141 5.81 11.64 3.83
C THR A 141 6.21 10.79 5.04
N ALA A 142 7.33 11.12 5.67
CA ALA A 142 7.81 10.39 6.82
C ALA A 142 6.83 10.47 8.01
N ALA A 143 6.33 11.68 8.32
CA ALA A 143 5.38 11.89 9.40
C ALA A 143 4.06 11.13 9.17
N THR A 144 3.50 11.22 7.96
CA THR A 144 2.24 10.54 7.60
C THR A 144 2.41 9.02 7.61
N ALA A 145 3.50 8.51 7.03
CA ALA A 145 3.78 7.08 6.97
C ALA A 145 3.99 6.49 8.37
N LEU A 146 4.82 7.12 9.19
CA LEU A 146 5.07 6.69 10.57
C LEU A 146 3.79 6.78 11.42
N GLY A 147 3.00 7.85 11.28
CA GLY A 147 1.71 7.99 11.96
C GLY A 147 0.73 6.90 11.57
N ALA A 148 0.62 6.58 10.28
CA ALA A 148 -0.25 5.52 9.78
C ALA A 148 0.23 4.13 10.24
N MET A 149 1.53 3.85 10.22
CA MET A 149 2.10 2.60 10.73
C MET A 149 1.84 2.44 12.23
N LEU A 150 2.02 3.52 13.01
CA LEU A 150 1.71 3.52 14.45
C LEU A 150 0.23 3.28 14.70
N ALA A 151 -0.66 3.93 13.94
CA ALA A 151 -2.09 3.72 14.06
C ALA A 151 -2.48 2.25 13.77
N VAL A 152 -1.94 1.64 12.72
CA VAL A 152 -2.14 0.22 12.42
C VAL A 152 -1.62 -0.66 13.55
N TYR A 153 -0.43 -0.37 14.07
CA TYR A 153 0.14 -1.10 15.21
C TYR A 153 -0.81 -1.07 16.42
N ILE A 154 -1.31 0.12 16.77
CA ILE A 154 -2.26 0.29 17.89
C ILE A 154 -3.55 -0.48 17.62
N ILE A 155 -4.12 -0.34 16.41
CA ILE A 155 -5.36 -1.04 16.03
C ILE A 155 -5.17 -2.56 16.16
N LEU A 156 -4.12 -3.10 15.56
CA LEU A 156 -3.90 -4.54 15.54
C LEU A 156 -3.57 -5.11 16.92
N ARG A 157 -2.78 -4.41 17.74
CA ARG A 157 -2.28 -4.96 19.01
C ARG A 157 -3.19 -4.66 20.20
N HIS A 158 -3.78 -3.47 20.26
CA HIS A 158 -4.46 -2.98 21.47
C HIS A 158 -5.99 -2.90 21.35
N THR A 159 -6.59 -3.09 20.13
CA THR A 159 -8.04 -2.98 19.98
C THR A 159 -8.75 -4.34 19.92
N PRO A 160 -10.06 -4.38 20.26
CA PRO A 160 -10.89 -5.57 20.04
C PRO A 160 -10.93 -6.00 18.57
N LEU A 161 -10.91 -5.01 17.64
CA LEU A 161 -10.90 -5.26 16.20
C LEU A 161 -9.64 -6.03 15.77
N GLY A 162 -8.47 -5.64 16.26
CA GLY A 162 -7.22 -6.35 15.95
C GLY A 162 -7.21 -7.78 16.50
N ARG A 163 -7.82 -8.02 17.69
CA ARG A 163 -8.01 -9.38 18.21
C ARG A 163 -8.93 -10.21 17.33
N ALA A 164 -10.05 -9.62 16.88
CA ALA A 164 -10.99 -10.27 15.98
C ALA A 164 -10.34 -10.58 14.60
N MET A 165 -9.56 -9.65 14.05
CA MET A 165 -8.83 -9.86 12.79
C MET A 165 -7.85 -11.03 12.88
N ARG A 166 -7.09 -11.15 13.96
CA ARG A 166 -6.19 -12.30 14.18
C ARG A 166 -6.96 -13.61 14.32
N ALA A 167 -8.04 -13.63 15.11
CA ALA A 167 -8.86 -14.81 15.27
C ALA A 167 -9.45 -15.32 13.94
N VAL A 168 -9.98 -14.40 13.11
CA VAL A 168 -10.49 -14.73 11.77
C VAL A 168 -9.37 -15.18 10.82
N SER A 169 -8.18 -14.57 10.92
CA SER A 169 -7.01 -14.96 10.11
C SER A 169 -6.51 -16.37 10.42
N ASP A 170 -6.54 -16.75 11.71
CA ASP A 170 -6.04 -18.04 12.19
C ASP A 170 -7.03 -19.17 11.89
N ASN A 171 -8.29 -19.00 12.31
CA ASN A 171 -9.36 -19.98 12.05
C ASN A 171 -10.73 -19.29 11.98
N PRO A 172 -11.26 -19.02 10.78
CA PRO A 172 -12.54 -18.33 10.62
C PRO A 172 -13.74 -19.14 11.20
N ALA A 173 -13.70 -20.47 11.15
CA ALA A 173 -14.78 -21.31 11.70
C ALA A 173 -14.81 -21.21 13.23
N LEU A 174 -13.66 -21.31 13.88
CA LEU A 174 -13.57 -21.18 15.34
C LEU A 174 -13.92 -19.76 15.80
N ALA A 175 -13.54 -18.73 15.04
CA ALA A 175 -13.91 -17.35 15.32
C ALA A 175 -15.44 -17.16 15.29
N ALA A 176 -16.12 -17.75 14.31
CA ALA A 176 -17.58 -17.71 14.19
C ALA A 176 -18.27 -18.38 15.41
N VAL A 177 -17.80 -19.55 15.86
CA VAL A 177 -18.32 -20.24 17.06
C VAL A 177 -18.15 -19.37 18.32
N ARG A 178 -17.12 -18.51 18.36
CA ARG A 178 -16.88 -17.55 19.45
C ARG A 178 -17.68 -16.25 19.29
N GLY A 179 -18.61 -16.17 18.32
CA GLY A 179 -19.47 -15.01 18.09
C GLY A 179 -18.80 -13.85 17.34
N ILE A 180 -17.65 -14.08 16.71
CA ILE A 180 -16.98 -13.05 15.90
C ILE A 180 -17.59 -13.03 14.49
N ASP A 181 -18.28 -11.94 14.14
CA ASP A 181 -18.83 -11.71 12.82
C ASP A 181 -17.70 -11.43 11.81
N ARG A 182 -17.45 -12.43 10.94
CA ARG A 182 -16.44 -12.37 9.88
C ARG A 182 -16.68 -11.21 8.91
N GLU A 183 -17.92 -10.96 8.54
CA GLU A 183 -18.27 -9.92 7.56
C GLU A 183 -17.98 -8.52 8.13
N ARG A 184 -18.24 -8.31 9.41
CA ARG A 184 -17.89 -7.06 10.10
C ARG A 184 -16.38 -6.86 10.13
N VAL A 185 -15.61 -7.91 10.42
CA VAL A 185 -14.14 -7.86 10.44
C VAL A 185 -13.60 -7.52 9.05
N VAL A 186 -14.12 -8.14 8.00
CA VAL A 186 -13.69 -7.89 6.62
C VAL A 186 -14.07 -6.47 6.16
N ARG A 187 -15.23 -5.95 6.53
CA ARG A 187 -15.57 -4.53 6.24
C ARG A 187 -14.55 -3.55 6.84
N TRP A 188 -14.19 -3.74 8.11
CA TRP A 188 -13.18 -2.91 8.74
C TRP A 188 -11.79 -3.10 8.12
N LEU A 189 -11.46 -4.32 7.70
CA LEU A 189 -10.26 -4.59 6.93
C LEU A 189 -10.18 -3.72 5.67
N TRP A 190 -11.27 -3.67 4.88
CA TRP A 190 -11.32 -2.87 3.66
C TRP A 190 -11.28 -1.36 3.93
N VAL A 191 -11.86 -0.90 5.03
CA VAL A 191 -11.73 0.49 5.47
C VAL A 191 -10.26 0.82 5.78
N ILE A 192 -9.60 0.00 6.60
CA ILE A 192 -8.19 0.21 6.96
C ILE A 192 -7.30 0.13 5.71
N ALA A 193 -7.51 -0.87 4.86
CA ALA A 193 -6.77 -1.02 3.61
C ALA A 193 -6.98 0.21 2.70
N GLY A 194 -8.21 0.74 2.60
CA GLY A 194 -8.51 1.93 1.84
C GLY A 194 -7.79 3.17 2.36
N VAL A 195 -7.83 3.40 3.66
CA VAL A 195 -7.12 4.53 4.30
C VAL A 195 -5.62 4.46 4.05
N LEU A 196 -5.01 3.30 4.25
CA LEU A 196 -3.57 3.10 4.04
C LEU A 196 -3.18 3.28 2.57
N THR A 197 -3.95 2.69 1.67
CA THR A 197 -3.65 2.76 0.23
C THR A 197 -3.88 4.18 -0.30
N ALA A 198 -4.90 4.91 0.20
CA ALA A 198 -5.10 6.31 -0.14
C ALA A 198 -3.96 7.19 0.35
N ALA A 199 -3.52 7.00 1.60
CA ALA A 199 -2.36 7.71 2.13
C ALA A 199 -1.11 7.44 1.28
N GLY A 200 -0.83 6.16 0.96
CA GLY A 200 0.25 5.79 0.05
C GLY A 200 0.10 6.43 -1.34
N GLY A 201 -1.12 6.49 -1.89
CA GLY A 201 -1.42 7.11 -3.17
C GLY A 201 -1.17 8.62 -3.20
N VAL A 202 -1.63 9.34 -2.17
CA VAL A 202 -1.36 10.78 -2.02
C VAL A 202 0.15 11.05 -1.90
N LEU A 203 0.85 10.26 -1.08
CA LEU A 203 2.30 10.40 -0.92
C LEU A 203 3.07 10.05 -2.21
N ALA A 204 2.63 9.02 -2.94
CA ALA A 204 3.20 8.67 -4.24
C ALA A 204 2.96 9.77 -5.28
N GLY A 205 1.78 10.41 -5.25
CA GLY A 205 1.44 11.53 -6.12
C GLY A 205 2.16 12.84 -5.76
N LEU A 206 2.67 12.97 -4.53
CA LEU A 206 3.56 14.06 -4.12
C LEU A 206 5.00 13.82 -4.58
N ASP A 207 5.45 12.56 -4.51
CA ASP A 207 6.81 12.17 -4.94
C ASP A 207 6.95 12.20 -6.47
N ARG A 208 5.87 11.88 -7.18
CA ARG A 208 5.81 11.80 -8.66
C ARG A 208 4.52 12.39 -9.20
N ALA A 209 4.51 12.66 -10.50
CA ALA A 209 3.27 13.04 -11.17
C ALA A 209 2.21 11.93 -11.08
N ILE A 210 0.96 12.33 -10.90
CA ILE A 210 -0.21 11.44 -10.87
C ILE A 210 -0.62 11.14 -12.31
N ASP A 211 -0.50 9.90 -12.71
CA ASP A 211 -0.99 9.40 -13.99
C ASP A 211 -1.83 8.12 -13.77
N PRO A 212 -2.64 7.69 -14.75
CA PRO A 212 -3.49 6.50 -14.57
C PRO A 212 -2.71 5.20 -14.33
N LEU A 213 -1.43 5.12 -14.72
CA LEU A 213 -0.55 3.97 -14.52
C LEU A 213 0.28 4.05 -13.24
N LEU A 214 0.13 5.10 -12.44
CA LEU A 214 0.90 5.30 -11.20
C LEU A 214 0.95 4.03 -10.35
N GLY A 215 -0.22 3.45 -10.06
CA GLY A 215 -0.30 2.26 -9.23
C GLY A 215 0.28 1.00 -9.87
N TRP A 216 0.23 0.91 -11.20
CA TRP A 216 0.87 -0.19 -11.92
C TRP A 216 2.39 -0.18 -11.74
N ASN A 217 2.99 1.01 -11.70
CA ASN A 217 4.42 1.18 -11.44
C ASN A 217 4.81 0.79 -10.00
N TYR A 218 3.88 0.90 -9.05
CA TYR A 218 4.13 0.53 -7.65
C TYR A 218 3.72 -0.91 -7.30
N VAL A 219 2.78 -1.53 -8.04
CA VAL A 219 2.19 -2.81 -7.67
C VAL A 219 3.25 -3.90 -7.47
N VAL A 220 4.24 -3.96 -8.36
CA VAL A 220 5.32 -4.95 -8.30
C VAL A 220 6.14 -4.80 -7.02
N THR A 221 6.57 -3.58 -6.72
CA THR A 221 7.36 -3.28 -5.52
C THR A 221 6.56 -3.47 -4.23
N VAL A 222 5.25 -3.18 -4.26
CA VAL A 222 4.34 -3.44 -3.12
C VAL A 222 4.22 -4.93 -2.84
N PHE A 223 4.05 -5.76 -3.89
CA PHE A 223 4.06 -7.22 -3.74
C PHE A 223 5.43 -7.72 -3.27
N ALA A 224 6.51 -7.18 -3.83
CA ALA A 224 7.87 -7.48 -3.42
C ALA A 224 8.07 -7.23 -1.93
N ALA A 225 7.67 -6.06 -1.45
CA ALA A 225 7.76 -5.68 -0.05
C ALA A 225 6.95 -6.60 0.87
N ALA A 226 5.72 -6.93 0.46
CA ALA A 226 4.85 -7.84 1.22
C ALA A 226 5.39 -9.27 1.28
N ILE A 227 5.93 -9.78 0.17
CA ILE A 227 6.51 -11.14 0.08
C ILE A 227 7.82 -11.19 0.88
N LEU A 228 8.71 -10.23 0.67
CA LEU A 228 9.98 -10.13 1.37
C LEU A 228 9.78 -9.98 2.88
N GLY A 229 8.79 -9.19 3.28
CA GLY A 229 8.43 -9.03 4.69
C GLY A 229 7.81 -10.28 5.32
N GLY A 230 7.16 -11.11 4.51
CA GLY A 230 6.37 -12.28 4.91
C GLY A 230 4.88 -11.99 4.82
N LEU A 231 4.20 -12.60 3.84
CA LEU A 231 2.77 -12.42 3.60
C LEU A 231 1.94 -12.76 4.84
N GLY A 232 1.07 -11.84 5.25
CA GLY A 232 0.25 -11.96 6.46
C GLY A 232 0.84 -11.30 7.71
N ASN A 233 2.07 -10.76 7.62
CA ASN A 233 2.69 -10.02 8.72
C ASN A 233 2.89 -8.53 8.35
N PRO A 234 2.06 -7.60 8.89
CA PRO A 234 2.16 -6.18 8.58
C PRO A 234 3.51 -5.54 8.96
N PHE A 235 4.12 -6.00 10.06
CA PHE A 235 5.42 -5.48 10.48
C PHE A 235 6.55 -5.93 9.55
N GLY A 236 6.44 -7.17 9.06
CA GLY A 236 7.33 -7.69 8.03
C GLY A 236 7.23 -6.85 6.75
N ALA A 237 6.02 -6.51 6.31
CA ALA A 237 5.80 -5.69 5.12
C ALA A 237 6.47 -4.32 5.22
N VAL A 238 6.47 -3.68 6.40
CA VAL A 238 7.19 -2.42 6.63
C VAL A 238 8.70 -2.61 6.43
N LEU A 239 9.28 -3.63 7.07
CA LEU A 239 10.72 -3.91 6.92
C LEU A 239 11.07 -4.26 5.48
N GLY A 240 10.24 -5.07 4.82
CA GLY A 240 10.40 -5.39 3.40
C GLY A 240 10.35 -4.16 2.51
N ALA A 241 9.42 -3.25 2.75
CA ALA A 241 9.29 -2.01 1.98
C ALA A 241 10.48 -1.07 2.19
N LEU A 242 10.93 -0.88 3.43
CA LEU A 242 12.10 -0.05 3.73
C LEU A 242 13.37 -0.63 3.09
N THR A 243 13.56 -1.95 3.19
CA THR A 243 14.70 -2.63 2.56
C THR A 243 14.68 -2.44 1.05
N LEU A 244 13.51 -2.68 0.40
CA LEU A 244 13.37 -2.52 -1.04
C LEU A 244 13.55 -1.07 -1.49
N GLY A 245 12.97 -0.11 -0.78
CA GLY A 245 13.13 1.30 -1.11
C GLY A 245 14.60 1.72 -1.11
N VAL A 246 15.39 1.26 -0.12
CA VAL A 246 16.83 1.52 -0.08
C VAL A 246 17.55 0.78 -1.21
N VAL A 247 17.21 -0.48 -1.50
CA VAL A 247 17.83 -1.27 -2.59
C VAL A 247 17.51 -0.64 -3.94
N GLU A 248 16.26 -0.28 -4.21
CA GLU A 248 15.86 0.38 -5.46
C GLU A 248 16.59 1.71 -5.66
N GLU A 249 16.67 2.55 -4.63
CA GLU A 249 17.31 3.86 -4.75
C GLU A 249 18.83 3.75 -4.88
N THR A 250 19.47 2.84 -4.13
CA THR A 250 20.91 2.62 -4.25
C THR A 250 21.28 1.99 -5.59
N SER A 251 20.41 1.19 -6.19
CA SER A 251 20.63 0.62 -7.52
C SER A 251 20.74 1.69 -8.61
N THR A 252 20.10 2.84 -8.43
CA THR A 252 20.15 3.95 -9.41
C THR A 252 21.52 4.59 -9.56
N LEU A 253 22.46 4.31 -8.65
CA LEU A 253 23.86 4.73 -8.77
C LEU A 253 24.60 3.98 -9.89
N VAL A 254 24.13 2.77 -10.25
CA VAL A 254 24.76 1.88 -11.24
C VAL A 254 23.86 1.63 -12.44
N ILE A 255 22.55 1.57 -12.21
CA ILE A 255 21.54 1.17 -13.21
C ILE A 255 20.60 2.37 -13.46
N PRO A 256 20.23 2.67 -14.73
CA PRO A 256 19.27 3.73 -15.01
C PRO A 256 17.94 3.56 -14.27
N PRO A 257 17.29 4.65 -13.79
CA PRO A 257 16.07 4.58 -12.96
C PRO A 257 14.89 3.83 -13.59
N ASN A 258 14.87 3.71 -14.92
CA ASN A 258 13.83 2.97 -15.66
C ASN A 258 13.82 1.46 -15.35
N TYR A 259 14.91 0.93 -14.79
CA TYR A 259 15.04 -0.50 -14.45
C TYR A 259 14.75 -0.80 -12.97
N ARG A 260 14.21 0.14 -12.19
CA ARG A 260 13.87 -0.07 -10.77
C ARG A 260 12.99 -1.30 -10.54
N GLN A 261 11.99 -1.53 -11.40
CA GLN A 261 11.13 -2.71 -11.30
C GLN A 261 11.90 -4.03 -11.48
N VAL A 262 12.90 -4.06 -12.37
CA VAL A 262 13.75 -5.22 -12.55
C VAL A 262 14.55 -5.52 -11.29
N VAL A 263 15.05 -4.48 -10.62
CA VAL A 263 15.78 -4.63 -9.35
C VAL A 263 14.87 -5.23 -8.28
N SER A 264 13.61 -4.75 -8.17
CA SER A 264 12.64 -5.32 -7.23
C SER A 264 12.35 -6.79 -7.53
N PHE A 265 12.18 -7.18 -8.79
CA PHE A 265 12.00 -8.58 -9.18
C PHE A 265 13.21 -9.44 -8.85
N CYS A 266 14.42 -8.95 -9.15
CA CYS A 266 15.66 -9.66 -8.78
C CYS A 266 15.80 -9.81 -7.26
N ALA A 267 15.45 -8.77 -6.51
CA ALA A 267 15.45 -8.81 -5.06
C ALA A 267 14.47 -9.86 -4.52
N ILE A 268 13.23 -9.90 -5.04
CA ILE A 268 12.25 -10.96 -4.66
C ILE A 268 12.83 -12.33 -4.95
N ALA A 269 13.30 -12.56 -6.18
CA ALA A 269 13.82 -13.87 -6.60
C ALA A 269 14.97 -14.31 -5.69
N PHE A 270 15.91 -13.41 -5.42
CA PHE A 270 17.06 -13.68 -4.55
C PHE A 270 16.63 -13.99 -3.11
N PHE A 271 15.73 -13.19 -2.54
CA PHE A 271 15.26 -13.42 -1.18
C PHE A 271 14.42 -14.69 -1.03
N LEU A 272 13.57 -15.01 -2.00
CA LEU A 272 12.77 -16.25 -1.97
C LEU A 272 13.65 -17.50 -2.08
N LEU A 273 14.76 -17.43 -2.81
CA LEU A 273 15.74 -18.52 -2.87
C LEU A 273 16.45 -18.74 -1.53
N LEU A 274 16.76 -17.65 -0.80
CA LEU A 274 17.47 -17.73 0.48
C LEU A 274 16.51 -17.98 1.67
N ARG A 275 15.34 -17.30 1.67
CA ARG A 275 14.33 -17.38 2.74
C ARG A 275 12.91 -17.36 2.16
N PRO A 276 12.36 -18.52 1.77
CA PRO A 276 11.03 -18.60 1.15
C PRO A 276 9.89 -18.14 2.06
N GLN A 277 10.14 -17.95 3.35
CA GLN A 277 9.15 -17.51 4.34
C GLN A 277 9.11 -15.98 4.54
N GLY A 278 10.03 -15.24 3.91
CA GLY A 278 10.23 -13.82 4.15
C GLY A 278 10.98 -13.53 5.46
N LEU A 279 11.19 -12.22 5.75
CA LEU A 279 11.98 -11.76 6.90
C LEU A 279 11.33 -12.11 8.24
N LEU A 280 10.00 -11.95 8.38
CA LEU A 280 9.21 -12.18 9.59
C LEU A 280 8.05 -13.18 9.36
N GLY A 281 8.11 -14.00 8.31
CA GLY A 281 7.12 -15.04 8.06
C GLY A 281 7.22 -16.18 9.07
N SER A 282 6.07 -16.67 9.56
CA SER A 282 6.02 -17.84 10.44
C SER A 282 5.98 -19.14 9.63
N VAL A 283 6.78 -20.11 10.02
CA VAL A 283 6.70 -21.48 9.49
C VAL A 283 5.38 -22.08 9.92
N ARG A 284 4.39 -22.18 9.03
CA ARG A 284 3.26 -23.07 9.29
C ARG A 284 3.73 -24.50 9.03
N VAL A 285 4.09 -25.20 10.08
CA VAL A 285 4.25 -26.68 10.03
C VAL A 285 2.86 -27.22 9.67
N LYS A 286 2.69 -27.72 8.45
CA LYS A 286 1.52 -28.56 8.12
C LYS A 286 1.65 -29.81 8.99
N LYS A 287 0.83 -29.91 10.05
CA LYS A 287 0.51 -31.18 10.67
C LYS A 287 -0.58 -31.87 9.89
#